data_327d432890dc75e03482f9beb4af539a
#
_entry.id   327d432890dc75e03482f9beb4af539a
#
_cell.length_a   1.000
_cell.length_b   1.000
_cell.length_c   1.000
_cell.angle_alpha   90.00
_cell.angle_beta   90.00
_cell.angle_gamma   90.00
#
_symmetry.space_group_name_H-M   'P 1'
#
loop_
_entity.id
_entity.type
_entity.pdbx_description
1 polymer ?
#
loop_
_entity_poly.entity_id
_entity_poly.type
_entity_poly.pdbx_seq_one_letter_code
_entity_poly.pdbx_strand_id
1 'polypeptide(L)'
;MIMNPHISVLVLNWNGIHLLKPCLDSILKMTYPNFSVMVVDNGSNDGSNKMVKEDYPMVQLLSLEKNYGYAGGYNKCFNHLKQDPSEYLVLLNNDTEVDSRLLDEFIQATEEFGKDNIYGAKIFYFHERDRIWYAGGVVKLAFGLIYHKGIRQFDASEFSKPIKTDYVTGCCLFTSWKTIYQMNGFDEGFKQIYCEDVDLCLRAKKEDINCYFWPGAKLWHHISAAMGGNFGPRKLIRKYSALSRLWIKHYLQFG
;
A
#
# COMPACT_ATOMS: atom_id res chain seq x y z
N MET A 1 31.52 0.92 1.00
CA MET A 1 30.38 0.36 1.76
C MET A 1 29.12 0.75 1.01
N ILE A 2 28.35 -0.21 0.54
CA ILE A 2 27.01 0.05 -0.01
C ILE A 2 26.18 0.50 1.19
N MET A 3 25.85 1.80 1.27
CA MET A 3 24.96 2.29 2.33
C MET A 3 23.56 1.79 1.98
N ASN A 4 22.98 0.94 2.83
CA ASN A 4 21.59 0.55 2.70
C ASN A 4 20.69 1.78 2.95
N PRO A 5 19.89 2.25 1.99
CA PRO A 5 19.03 3.41 2.19
C PRO A 5 18.03 3.16 3.33
N HIS A 6 17.66 4.21 4.06
CA HIS A 6 16.65 4.08 5.12
C HIS A 6 15.24 3.95 4.55
N ILE A 7 14.50 2.95 5.02
CA ILE A 7 13.12 2.67 4.62
C ILE A 7 12.19 2.83 5.82
N SER A 8 11.15 3.64 5.69
CA SER A 8 10.06 3.68 6.68
C SER A 8 8.91 2.80 6.23
N VAL A 9 8.56 1.81 7.05
CA VAL A 9 7.38 0.96 6.87
C VAL A 9 6.22 1.57 7.64
N LEU A 10 5.23 2.06 6.91
CA LEU A 10 4.08 2.79 7.43
C LEU A 10 2.85 1.88 7.41
N VAL A 11 2.35 1.49 8.58
CA VAL A 11 1.20 0.60 8.73
C VAL A 11 -0.01 1.42 9.15
N LEU A 12 -0.99 1.58 8.26
CA LEU A 12 -2.23 2.28 8.58
C LEU A 12 -3.18 1.34 9.33
N ASN A 13 -3.57 1.72 10.54
CA ASN A 13 -4.47 0.94 11.39
C ASN A 13 -5.74 1.70 11.75
N TRP A 14 -6.87 1.01 11.75
CA TRP A 14 -8.14 1.47 12.32
C TRP A 14 -8.96 0.31 12.86
N ASN A 15 -9.07 0.23 14.20
CA ASN A 15 -9.81 -0.82 14.91
C ASN A 15 -9.44 -2.24 14.43
N GLY A 16 -8.13 -2.49 14.26
CA GLY A 16 -7.62 -3.73 13.69
C GLY A 16 -6.64 -4.46 14.61
N ILE A 17 -6.80 -4.40 15.94
CA ILE A 17 -5.85 -4.96 16.91
C ILE A 17 -5.47 -6.42 16.61
N HIS A 18 -6.44 -7.26 16.21
CA HIS A 18 -6.20 -8.68 15.92
C HIS A 18 -5.41 -8.93 14.64
N LEU A 19 -5.43 -7.98 13.69
CA LEU A 19 -4.71 -8.02 12.42
C LEU A 19 -3.35 -7.35 12.53
N LEU A 20 -3.30 -6.25 13.29
CA LEU A 20 -2.09 -5.45 13.46
C LEU A 20 -0.97 -6.25 14.15
N LYS A 21 -1.30 -7.08 15.15
CA LYS A 21 -0.30 -7.86 15.87
C LYS A 21 0.47 -8.83 14.96
N PRO A 22 -0.15 -9.78 14.23
CA PRO A 22 0.58 -10.64 13.30
C PRO A 22 1.27 -9.87 12.16
N CYS A 23 0.73 -8.74 11.73
CA CYS A 23 1.38 -7.86 10.76
C CYS A 23 2.72 -7.34 11.31
N LEU A 24 2.74 -6.74 12.50
CA LEU A 24 3.96 -6.24 13.14
C LEU A 24 4.97 -7.37 13.42
N ASP A 25 4.49 -8.53 13.88
CA ASP A 25 5.34 -9.71 14.12
C ASP A 25 6.05 -10.19 12.85
N SER A 26 5.41 -10.05 11.68
CA SER A 26 6.03 -10.39 10.39
C SER A 26 7.01 -9.32 9.92
N ILE A 27 6.68 -8.04 10.08
CA ILE A 27 7.55 -6.91 9.71
C ILE A 27 8.86 -6.95 10.50
N LEU A 28 8.80 -7.20 11.81
CA LEU A 28 9.98 -7.24 12.67
C LEU A 28 10.91 -8.43 12.41
N LYS A 29 10.50 -9.40 11.57
CA LYS A 29 11.34 -10.50 11.09
C LYS A 29 12.04 -10.22 9.76
N MET A 30 11.84 -9.04 9.17
CA MET A 30 12.51 -8.71 7.92
C MET A 30 14.02 -8.62 8.09
N THR A 31 14.74 -9.03 7.04
CA THR A 31 16.21 -9.16 7.04
C THR A 31 16.95 -7.88 6.66
N TYR A 32 16.26 -6.94 6.04
CA TYR A 32 16.84 -5.67 5.65
C TYR A 32 17.33 -4.86 6.87
N PRO A 33 18.59 -4.37 6.89
CA PRO A 33 19.18 -3.88 8.15
C PRO A 33 18.82 -2.44 8.53
N ASN A 34 18.34 -1.62 7.58
CA ASN A 34 18.15 -0.17 7.80
C ASN A 34 16.71 0.26 7.53
N PHE A 35 15.80 -0.07 8.46
CA PHE A 35 14.41 0.36 8.37
C PHE A 35 13.84 0.75 9.73
N SER A 36 12.77 1.51 9.70
CA SER A 36 11.93 1.83 10.85
C SER A 36 10.47 1.48 10.57
N VAL A 37 9.70 1.26 11.63
CA VAL A 37 8.28 0.92 11.55
C VAL A 37 7.47 1.98 12.25
N MET A 38 6.43 2.49 11.58
CA MET A 38 5.47 3.42 12.19
C MET A 38 4.05 2.89 11.98
N VAL A 39 3.33 2.72 13.08
CA VAL A 39 1.88 2.53 13.05
C VAL A 39 1.21 3.90 12.99
N VAL A 40 0.43 4.13 11.96
CA VAL A 40 -0.46 5.28 11.82
C VAL A 40 -1.85 4.86 12.30
N ASP A 41 -2.12 5.12 13.57
CA ASP A 41 -3.41 4.77 14.14
C ASP A 41 -4.45 5.84 13.81
N ASN A 42 -5.41 5.47 13.00
CA ASN A 42 -6.42 6.35 12.40
C ASN A 42 -7.63 6.55 13.34
N GLY A 43 -7.37 6.80 14.62
CA GLY A 43 -8.39 7.03 15.64
C GLY A 43 -9.10 5.76 16.12
N SER A 44 -8.34 4.70 16.43
CA SER A 44 -8.86 3.44 16.96
C SER A 44 -9.32 3.57 18.43
N ASN A 45 -10.31 2.74 18.79
CA ASN A 45 -10.81 2.62 20.15
C ASN A 45 -10.85 1.16 20.67
N ASP A 46 -10.20 0.24 19.96
CA ASP A 46 -10.15 -1.20 20.24
C ASP A 46 -8.95 -1.66 21.10
N GLY A 47 -8.13 -0.71 21.55
CA GLY A 47 -6.91 -0.99 22.33
C GLY A 47 -5.64 -1.11 21.48
N SER A 48 -5.71 -0.95 20.15
CA SER A 48 -4.54 -1.00 19.26
C SER A 48 -3.39 -0.10 19.72
N ASN A 49 -3.68 1.15 20.11
CA ASN A 49 -2.69 2.12 20.59
C ASN A 49 -1.95 1.63 21.84
N LYS A 50 -2.69 1.04 22.77
CA LYS A 50 -2.11 0.49 24.01
C LYS A 50 -1.20 -0.69 23.68
N MET A 51 -1.69 -1.62 22.88
CA MET A 51 -0.92 -2.80 22.44
C MET A 51 0.38 -2.42 21.76
N VAL A 52 0.36 -1.43 20.82
CA VAL A 52 1.59 -1.00 20.16
C VAL A 52 2.60 -0.41 21.15
N LYS A 53 2.17 0.42 22.09
CA LYS A 53 3.05 1.04 23.10
C LYS A 53 3.66 0.02 24.06
N GLU A 54 2.89 -0.98 24.48
CA GLU A 54 3.30 -1.97 25.50
C GLU A 54 4.09 -3.12 24.90
N ASP A 55 3.61 -3.70 23.77
CA ASP A 55 4.18 -4.93 23.19
C ASP A 55 5.27 -4.63 22.12
N TYR A 56 5.30 -3.41 21.54
CA TYR A 56 6.20 -3.05 20.43
C TYR A 56 6.94 -1.72 20.68
N PRO A 57 7.77 -1.61 21.73
CA PRO A 57 8.42 -0.32 22.10
C PRO A 57 9.36 0.24 21.03
N MET A 58 9.83 -0.58 20.06
CA MET A 58 10.64 -0.14 18.93
C MET A 58 9.81 0.41 17.75
N VAL A 59 8.48 0.24 17.77
CA VAL A 59 7.58 0.72 16.72
C VAL A 59 7.10 2.12 17.06
N GLN A 60 7.28 3.06 16.15
CA GLN A 60 6.74 4.40 16.29
C GLN A 60 5.21 4.39 16.18
N LEU A 61 4.53 5.21 16.96
CA LEU A 61 3.08 5.33 16.94
C LEU A 61 2.66 6.78 16.69
N LEU A 62 2.01 7.01 15.55
CA LEU A 62 1.32 8.25 15.24
C LEU A 62 -0.18 8.05 15.47
N SER A 63 -0.70 8.55 16.60
CA SER A 63 -2.12 8.47 16.92
C SER A 63 -2.86 9.69 16.37
N LEU A 64 -3.84 9.46 15.49
CA LEU A 64 -4.70 10.48 14.93
C LEU A 64 -6.00 10.61 15.77
N GLU A 65 -6.60 11.80 15.76
CA GLU A 65 -7.79 12.11 16.58
C GLU A 65 -9.04 11.31 16.15
N LYS A 66 -9.15 10.98 14.85
CA LYS A 66 -10.29 10.27 14.26
C LYS A 66 -9.90 9.54 12.99
N ASN A 67 -10.81 8.74 12.45
CA ASN A 67 -10.61 8.09 11.14
C ASN A 67 -10.74 9.11 9.99
N TYR A 68 -9.59 9.41 9.35
CA TYR A 68 -9.49 10.28 8.16
C TYR A 68 -9.59 9.49 6.84
N GLY A 69 -9.88 8.19 6.89
CA GLY A 69 -9.82 7.30 5.74
C GLY A 69 -8.37 6.93 5.36
N TYR A 70 -8.22 6.18 4.28
CA TYR A 70 -6.90 5.73 3.81
C TYR A 70 -6.03 6.93 3.38
N ALA A 71 -6.52 7.72 2.42
CA ALA A 71 -5.81 8.89 1.89
C ALA A 71 -5.44 9.90 2.98
N GLY A 72 -6.40 10.31 3.81
CA GLY A 72 -6.17 11.29 4.86
C GLY A 72 -5.24 10.79 5.95
N GLY A 73 -5.33 9.52 6.34
CA GLY A 73 -4.44 8.90 7.32
C GLY A 73 -2.98 8.95 6.87
N TYR A 74 -2.70 8.51 5.64
CA TYR A 74 -1.35 8.59 5.08
C TYR A 74 -0.87 10.03 4.85
N ASN A 75 -1.72 10.96 4.40
CA ASN A 75 -1.32 12.35 4.25
C ASN A 75 -0.94 13.00 5.59
N LYS A 76 -1.63 12.66 6.69
CA LYS A 76 -1.23 13.07 8.04
C LYS A 76 0.14 12.50 8.41
N CYS A 77 0.40 11.23 8.08
CA CYS A 77 1.70 10.61 8.29
C CYS A 77 2.80 11.28 7.46
N PHE A 78 2.57 11.57 6.19
CA PHE A 78 3.54 12.27 5.34
C PHE A 78 3.86 13.66 5.89
N ASN A 79 2.88 14.41 6.39
CA ASN A 79 3.11 15.70 7.02
C ASN A 79 3.94 15.57 8.31
N HIS A 80 3.77 14.49 9.07
CA HIS A 80 4.57 14.21 10.26
C HIS A 80 6.03 13.90 9.90
N LEU A 81 6.27 13.11 8.84
CA LEU A 81 7.60 12.71 8.39
C LEU A 81 8.37 13.79 7.60
N LYS A 82 7.71 14.89 7.21
CA LYS A 82 8.27 15.89 6.29
C LYS A 82 9.58 16.54 6.80
N GLN A 83 9.81 16.60 8.09
CA GLN A 83 11.01 17.24 8.67
C GLN A 83 12.22 16.29 8.69
N ASP A 84 11.98 14.98 8.74
CA ASP A 84 13.02 13.95 8.73
C ASP A 84 12.55 12.74 7.91
N PRO A 85 12.50 12.88 6.57
CA PRO A 85 12.00 11.84 5.70
C PRO A 85 13.05 10.74 5.48
N SER A 86 12.60 9.49 5.47
CA SER A 86 13.38 8.37 4.97
C SER A 86 13.57 8.46 3.44
N GLU A 87 14.56 7.76 2.87
CA GLU A 87 14.75 7.73 1.41
C GLU A 87 13.58 7.04 0.72
N TYR A 88 13.08 5.95 1.32
CA TYR A 88 11.96 5.17 0.80
C TYR A 88 10.86 4.96 1.84
N LEU A 89 9.67 4.71 1.33
CA LEU A 89 8.47 4.39 2.10
C LEU A 89 7.86 3.08 1.61
N VAL A 90 7.39 2.25 2.53
CA VAL A 90 6.42 1.19 2.29
C VAL A 90 5.11 1.60 2.94
N LEU A 91 4.06 1.75 2.15
CA LEU A 91 2.69 1.88 2.66
C LEU A 91 2.10 0.47 2.74
N LEU A 92 1.66 0.07 3.93
CA LEU A 92 1.25 -1.30 4.19
C LEU A 92 -0.07 -1.35 4.96
N ASN A 93 -0.99 -2.20 4.54
CA ASN A 93 -2.20 -2.47 5.30
C ASN A 93 -1.88 -3.30 6.57
N ASN A 94 -2.63 -3.06 7.64
CA ASN A 94 -2.51 -3.78 8.91
C ASN A 94 -2.99 -5.24 8.87
N ASP A 95 -3.67 -5.66 7.80
CA ASP A 95 -4.20 -7.00 7.58
C ASP A 95 -3.33 -7.84 6.64
N THR A 96 -2.01 -7.65 6.73
CA THR A 96 -1.01 -8.35 5.91
C THR A 96 0.04 -9.06 6.77
N GLU A 97 0.60 -10.15 6.25
CA GLU A 97 1.85 -10.76 6.72
C GLU A 97 2.88 -10.70 5.59
N VAL A 98 4.08 -10.18 5.89
CA VAL A 98 5.12 -9.96 4.89
C VAL A 98 6.18 -11.06 4.89
N ASP A 99 6.76 -11.32 3.71
CA ASP A 99 7.97 -12.14 3.59
C ASP A 99 9.17 -11.39 4.20
N SER A 100 10.07 -12.13 4.84
CA SER A 100 11.25 -11.54 5.51
C SER A 100 12.17 -10.78 4.57
N ARG A 101 12.16 -11.07 3.28
CA ARG A 101 12.97 -10.40 2.25
C ARG A 101 12.24 -9.27 1.52
N LEU A 102 11.04 -8.88 1.95
CA LEU A 102 10.23 -7.89 1.25
C LEU A 102 11.00 -6.61 0.89
N LEU A 103 11.74 -6.05 1.85
CA LEU A 103 12.49 -4.81 1.65
C LEU A 103 13.74 -5.01 0.78
N ASP A 104 14.46 -6.13 0.94
CA ASP A 104 15.60 -6.47 0.10
C ASP A 104 15.19 -6.56 -1.38
N GLU A 105 14.05 -7.19 -1.64
CA GLU A 105 13.47 -7.33 -2.98
C GLU A 105 13.04 -5.98 -3.58
N PHE A 106 12.48 -5.08 -2.78
CA PHE A 106 12.14 -3.74 -3.26
C PHE A 106 13.38 -2.90 -3.59
N ILE A 107 14.46 -3.04 -2.82
CA ILE A 107 15.73 -2.38 -3.16
C ILE A 107 16.28 -2.91 -4.49
N GLN A 108 16.26 -4.22 -4.72
CA GLN A 108 16.64 -4.79 -6.01
C GLN A 108 15.79 -4.22 -7.16
N ALA A 109 14.48 -4.04 -6.94
CA ALA A 109 13.61 -3.42 -7.95
C ALA A 109 14.04 -1.98 -8.28
N THR A 110 14.49 -1.20 -7.28
CA THR A 110 14.99 0.17 -7.53
C THR A 110 16.32 0.19 -8.26
N GLU A 111 17.17 -0.80 -8.05
CA GLU A 111 18.43 -0.95 -8.77
C GLU A 111 18.18 -1.29 -10.25
N GLU A 112 17.15 -2.10 -10.55
CA GLU A 112 16.83 -2.51 -11.91
C GLU A 112 16.07 -1.45 -12.70
N PHE A 113 15.05 -0.79 -12.09
CA PHE A 113 14.13 0.10 -12.79
C PHE A 113 14.21 1.57 -12.39
N GLY A 114 15.05 1.91 -11.40
CA GLY A 114 15.26 3.29 -10.93
C GLY A 114 14.55 3.64 -9.63
N LYS A 115 15.09 4.64 -8.94
CA LYS A 115 14.77 4.96 -7.55
C LYS A 115 13.39 5.58 -7.33
N ASP A 116 12.92 6.39 -8.29
CA ASP A 116 11.76 7.25 -8.12
C ASP A 116 10.46 6.68 -8.72
N ASN A 117 10.43 5.36 -9.00
CA ASN A 117 9.24 4.67 -9.47
C ASN A 117 8.40 4.12 -8.31
N ILE A 118 7.22 3.60 -8.62
CA ILE A 118 6.30 2.98 -7.66
C ILE A 118 6.33 1.47 -7.88
N TYR A 119 6.52 0.70 -6.80
CA TYR A 119 6.68 -0.75 -6.85
C TYR A 119 5.62 -1.44 -6.02
N GLY A 120 5.06 -2.51 -6.55
CA GLY A 120 4.08 -3.38 -5.88
C GLY A 120 4.58 -4.80 -5.76
N ALA A 121 4.28 -5.42 -4.63
CA ALA A 121 4.61 -6.80 -4.33
C ALA A 121 3.65 -7.81 -5.00
N LYS A 122 4.07 -9.07 -5.09
CA LYS A 122 3.16 -10.19 -5.31
C LYS A 122 2.38 -10.45 -4.03
N ILE A 123 1.07 -10.33 -4.10
CA ILE A 123 0.18 -10.48 -2.95
C ILE A 123 -0.66 -11.74 -3.12
N PHE A 124 -0.63 -12.58 -2.08
CA PHE A 124 -1.40 -13.81 -2.01
C PHE A 124 -2.60 -13.66 -1.08
N TYR A 125 -3.57 -14.54 -1.23
CA TYR A 125 -4.61 -14.73 -0.21
C TYR A 125 -4.01 -15.37 1.04
N PHE A 126 -4.34 -14.89 2.22
CA PHE A 126 -3.78 -15.42 3.47
C PHE A 126 -4.12 -16.88 3.69
N HIS A 127 -5.37 -17.28 3.50
CA HIS A 127 -5.84 -18.64 3.72
C HIS A 127 -5.54 -19.61 2.56
N GLU A 128 -5.11 -19.09 1.42
CA GLU A 128 -4.71 -19.84 0.22
C GLU A 128 -3.36 -19.29 -0.23
N ARG A 129 -2.27 -19.72 0.43
CA ARG A 129 -0.95 -19.07 0.36
C ARG A 129 -0.24 -19.12 -1.00
N ASP A 130 -0.73 -19.90 -1.93
CA ASP A 130 -0.28 -20.04 -3.33
C ASP A 130 -1.24 -19.41 -4.33
N ARG A 131 -2.37 -18.86 -3.85
CA ARG A 131 -3.36 -18.19 -4.70
C ARG A 131 -3.13 -16.68 -4.72
N ILE A 132 -2.97 -16.13 -5.92
CA ILE A 132 -2.67 -14.72 -6.13
C ILE A 132 -3.91 -13.85 -5.88
N TRP A 133 -3.74 -12.79 -5.11
CA TRP A 133 -4.69 -11.68 -5.03
C TRP A 133 -4.28 -10.53 -5.95
N TYR A 134 -2.96 -10.22 -6.06
CA TYR A 134 -2.44 -9.17 -6.93
C TYR A 134 -1.07 -9.55 -7.52
N ALA A 135 -0.95 -9.46 -8.84
CA ALA A 135 0.28 -9.60 -9.62
C ALA A 135 0.37 -8.50 -10.70
N GLY A 136 0.09 -7.27 -10.29
CA GLY A 136 -0.01 -6.09 -11.16
C GLY A 136 -1.45 -5.61 -11.33
N GLY A 137 -1.61 -4.32 -11.62
CA GLY A 137 -2.89 -3.64 -11.79
C GLY A 137 -3.15 -3.23 -13.23
N VAL A 138 -4.38 -3.33 -13.68
CA VAL A 138 -4.82 -2.90 -15.03
C VAL A 138 -5.91 -1.87 -14.90
N VAL A 139 -5.77 -0.77 -15.66
CA VAL A 139 -6.74 0.33 -15.72
C VAL A 139 -7.17 0.55 -17.16
N LYS A 140 -8.45 0.34 -17.45
CA LYS A 140 -9.08 0.61 -18.75
C LYS A 140 -10.19 1.63 -18.56
N LEU A 141 -9.84 2.90 -18.38
CA LEU A 141 -10.77 3.97 -18.03
C LEU A 141 -11.91 4.13 -19.03
N ALA A 142 -11.66 3.99 -20.34
CA ALA A 142 -12.68 4.03 -21.38
C ALA A 142 -13.82 3.03 -21.14
N PHE A 143 -13.54 1.93 -20.45
CA PHE A 143 -14.51 0.88 -20.12
C PHE A 143 -14.90 0.88 -18.64
N GLY A 144 -14.40 1.81 -17.83
CA GLY A 144 -14.62 1.82 -16.39
C GLY A 144 -14.07 0.59 -15.67
N LEU A 145 -13.06 -0.09 -16.24
CA LEU A 145 -12.51 -1.33 -15.69
C LEU A 145 -11.20 -1.11 -14.97
N ILE A 146 -11.15 -1.59 -13.74
CA ILE A 146 -9.94 -1.66 -12.90
C ILE A 146 -9.91 -3.04 -12.26
N TYR A 147 -8.81 -3.77 -12.44
CA TYR A 147 -8.67 -5.12 -11.89
C TYR A 147 -7.22 -5.50 -11.60
N HIS A 148 -7.03 -6.48 -10.74
CA HIS A 148 -5.75 -7.12 -10.46
C HIS A 148 -5.48 -8.25 -11.45
N LYS A 149 -4.28 -8.27 -12.04
CA LYS A 149 -3.80 -9.45 -12.78
C LYS A 149 -3.61 -10.62 -11.83
N GLY A 150 -3.83 -11.83 -12.33
CA GLY A 150 -3.63 -13.06 -11.57
C GLY A 150 -4.65 -13.32 -10.47
N ILE A 151 -5.63 -12.41 -10.25
CA ILE A 151 -6.58 -12.55 -9.14
C ILE A 151 -7.27 -13.92 -9.16
N ARG A 152 -7.22 -14.64 -8.02
CA ARG A 152 -7.74 -16.00 -7.82
C ARG A 152 -7.03 -17.10 -8.62
N GLN A 153 -5.96 -16.80 -9.34
CA GLN A 153 -5.13 -17.81 -10.01
C GLN A 153 -4.08 -18.37 -9.04
N PHE A 154 -3.61 -19.58 -9.29
CA PHE A 154 -2.45 -20.11 -8.58
C PHE A 154 -1.17 -19.46 -9.10
N ASP A 155 -0.15 -19.37 -8.24
CA ASP A 155 1.14 -18.84 -8.65
C ASP A 155 1.78 -19.75 -9.70
N ALA A 156 2.18 -19.16 -10.82
CA ALA A 156 2.77 -19.83 -11.95
C ALA A 156 3.91 -19.01 -12.57
N SER A 157 4.66 -19.61 -13.47
CA SER A 157 5.83 -18.98 -14.10
C SER A 157 5.53 -17.65 -14.81
N GLU A 158 4.32 -17.46 -15.30
CA GLU A 158 3.88 -16.20 -15.92
C GLU A 158 3.86 -15.01 -14.94
N PHE A 159 3.73 -15.28 -13.63
CA PHE A 159 3.79 -14.25 -12.56
C PHE A 159 5.17 -14.13 -11.91
N SER A 160 6.22 -14.73 -12.49
CA SER A 160 7.58 -14.75 -11.92
C SER A 160 8.50 -13.67 -12.49
N LYS A 161 8.02 -12.84 -13.42
CA LYS A 161 8.81 -11.77 -14.03
C LYS A 161 8.30 -10.40 -13.64
N PRO A 162 9.19 -9.41 -13.40
CA PRO A 162 8.79 -8.03 -13.24
C PRO A 162 8.06 -7.52 -14.49
N ILE A 163 7.02 -6.72 -14.28
CA ILE A 163 6.30 -6.08 -15.38
C ILE A 163 5.93 -4.64 -15.03
N LYS A 164 5.93 -3.77 -16.04
CA LYS A 164 5.29 -2.47 -15.94
C LYS A 164 3.77 -2.67 -15.79
N THR A 165 3.16 -1.93 -14.88
CA THR A 165 1.74 -2.04 -14.54
C THR A 165 1.06 -0.67 -14.53
N ASP A 166 -0.26 -0.60 -14.64
CA ASP A 166 -0.94 0.70 -14.64
C ASP A 166 -1.08 1.30 -13.25
N TYR A 167 -1.15 0.46 -12.20
CA TYR A 167 -1.16 0.90 -10.82
C TYR A 167 -0.61 -0.16 -9.87
N VAL A 168 -0.20 0.30 -8.71
CA VAL A 168 0.18 -0.51 -7.54
C VAL A 168 -0.90 -0.33 -6.49
N THR A 169 -1.35 -1.45 -5.92
CA THR A 169 -2.38 -1.43 -4.87
C THR A 169 -1.85 -0.84 -3.57
N GLY A 170 -2.67 -0.04 -2.91
CA GLY A 170 -2.38 0.53 -1.59
C GLY A 170 -2.21 -0.51 -0.47
N CYS A 171 -2.54 -1.79 -0.72
CA CYS A 171 -2.28 -2.86 0.23
C CYS A 171 -0.78 -2.99 0.57
N CYS A 172 0.09 -2.86 -0.43
CA CYS A 172 1.55 -2.75 -0.28
C CYS A 172 2.12 -1.94 -1.44
N LEU A 173 2.52 -0.71 -1.17
CA LEU A 173 3.09 0.21 -2.13
C LEU A 173 4.45 0.70 -1.63
N PHE A 174 5.51 0.45 -2.42
CA PHE A 174 6.85 0.95 -2.14
C PHE A 174 7.22 2.05 -3.12
N THR A 175 7.80 3.15 -2.62
CA THR A 175 8.27 4.26 -3.47
C THR A 175 9.23 5.16 -2.70
N SER A 176 9.91 6.10 -3.39
CA SER A 176 10.75 7.11 -2.74
C SER A 176 9.88 8.20 -2.05
N TRP A 177 10.44 8.81 -1.00
CA TRP A 177 9.85 10.02 -0.41
C TRP A 177 9.67 11.12 -1.45
N LYS A 178 10.64 11.28 -2.36
CA LYS A 178 10.59 12.27 -3.43
C LYS A 178 9.34 12.12 -4.29
N THR A 179 9.00 10.89 -4.67
CA THR A 179 7.78 10.59 -5.44
C THR A 179 6.51 11.00 -4.68
N ILE A 180 6.38 10.61 -3.41
CA ILE A 180 5.23 11.00 -2.59
C ILE A 180 5.12 12.52 -2.45
N TYR A 181 6.25 13.20 -2.23
CA TYR A 181 6.30 14.66 -2.12
C TYR A 181 5.90 15.35 -3.42
N GLN A 182 6.43 14.90 -4.57
CA GLN A 182 6.10 15.41 -5.91
C GLN A 182 4.61 15.22 -6.23
N MET A 183 4.03 14.08 -5.84
CA MET A 183 2.61 13.81 -6.01
C MET A 183 1.71 14.55 -5.02
N ASN A 184 2.28 15.28 -4.05
CA ASN A 184 1.53 15.90 -2.94
C ASN A 184 0.63 14.89 -2.20
N GLY A 185 1.12 13.66 -2.03
CA GLY A 185 0.41 12.58 -1.38
C GLY A 185 -0.83 12.08 -2.14
N PHE A 186 -1.81 11.60 -1.39
CA PHE A 186 -3.09 11.11 -1.90
C PHE A 186 -4.13 12.22 -2.06
N ASP A 187 -5.04 12.07 -3.03
CA ASP A 187 -6.23 12.93 -3.15
C ASP A 187 -7.29 12.52 -2.12
N GLU A 188 -7.48 13.34 -1.08
CA GLU A 188 -8.47 13.11 -0.03
C GLU A 188 -9.94 13.21 -0.50
N GLY A 189 -10.16 13.60 -1.74
CA GLY A 189 -11.48 13.53 -2.37
C GLY A 189 -11.96 12.10 -2.58
N PHE A 190 -11.06 11.10 -2.59
CA PHE A 190 -11.39 9.68 -2.50
C PHE A 190 -11.70 9.35 -1.04
N LYS A 191 -12.91 9.71 -0.61
CA LYS A 191 -13.34 9.54 0.78
C LYS A 191 -13.52 8.06 1.11
N GLN A 192 -12.87 7.63 2.16
CA GLN A 192 -12.94 6.34 2.84
C GLN A 192 -12.01 5.27 2.27
N ILE A 193 -12.26 4.62 1.15
CA ILE A 193 -11.43 3.58 0.51
C ILE A 193 -11.89 3.43 -0.94
N TYR A 194 -11.00 3.10 -1.84
CA TYR A 194 -11.07 2.79 -3.26
C TYR A 194 -10.59 3.89 -4.18
N CYS A 195 -9.71 3.47 -5.10
CA CYS A 195 -9.15 4.23 -6.21
C CYS A 195 -8.19 5.37 -5.84
N GLU A 196 -7.90 5.61 -4.56
CA GLU A 196 -6.88 6.57 -4.14
C GLU A 196 -5.47 6.16 -4.58
N ASP A 197 -5.20 4.86 -4.54
CA ASP A 197 -3.96 4.24 -5.04
C ASP A 197 -3.87 4.30 -6.57
N VAL A 198 -4.97 4.01 -7.25
CA VAL A 198 -5.06 4.14 -8.71
C VAL A 198 -4.87 5.59 -9.15
N ASP A 199 -5.51 6.56 -8.46
CA ASP A 199 -5.34 7.99 -8.72
C ASP A 199 -3.89 8.44 -8.57
N LEU A 200 -3.23 8.03 -7.47
CA LEU A 200 -1.81 8.33 -7.24
C LEU A 200 -0.95 7.84 -8.42
N CYS A 201 -1.14 6.57 -8.82
CA CYS A 201 -0.39 5.97 -9.91
C CYS A 201 -0.66 6.63 -11.28
N LEU A 202 -1.91 7.02 -11.56
CA LEU A 202 -2.25 7.73 -12.78
C LEU A 202 -1.69 9.16 -12.81
N ARG A 203 -1.60 9.84 -11.66
CA ARG A 203 -0.90 11.14 -11.54
C ARG A 203 0.60 10.96 -11.76
N ALA A 204 1.20 9.96 -11.11
CA ALA A 204 2.61 9.64 -11.25
C ALA A 204 3.00 9.36 -12.70
N LYS A 205 2.16 8.62 -13.43
CA LYS A 205 2.37 8.34 -14.87
C LYS A 205 2.43 9.60 -15.74
N LYS A 206 1.71 10.67 -15.40
CA LYS A 206 1.76 11.96 -16.10
C LYS A 206 3.07 12.71 -15.88
N GLU A 207 3.77 12.38 -14.82
CA GLU A 207 5.08 12.93 -14.44
C GLU A 207 6.22 11.94 -14.77
N ASP A 208 6.00 11.02 -15.75
CA ASP A 208 6.94 9.99 -16.20
C ASP A 208 7.42 9.03 -15.08
N ILE A 209 6.71 8.95 -13.96
CA ILE A 209 6.94 7.99 -12.88
C ILE A 209 6.16 6.72 -13.19
N ASN A 210 6.89 5.60 -13.32
CA ASN A 210 6.30 4.33 -13.70
C ASN A 210 5.88 3.49 -12.50
N CYS A 211 4.92 2.61 -12.71
CA CYS A 211 4.54 1.58 -11.76
C CYS A 211 5.06 0.23 -12.21
N TYR A 212 5.63 -0.55 -11.29
CA TYR A 212 6.14 -1.90 -11.55
C TYR A 212 5.57 -2.89 -10.55
N PHE A 213 5.22 -4.05 -11.03
CA PHE A 213 5.02 -5.24 -10.23
C PHE A 213 6.36 -5.96 -10.09
N TRP A 214 6.79 -6.23 -8.85
CA TRP A 214 8.01 -6.96 -8.53
C TRP A 214 7.70 -8.28 -7.83
N PRO A 215 7.83 -9.43 -8.52
CA PRO A 215 7.37 -10.73 -7.99
C PRO A 215 8.24 -11.29 -6.87
N GLY A 216 9.46 -10.79 -6.68
CA GLY A 216 10.33 -11.17 -5.57
C GLY A 216 9.82 -10.66 -4.23
N ALA A 217 9.28 -9.45 -4.17
CA ALA A 217 8.61 -8.91 -2.99
C ALA A 217 7.26 -9.61 -2.79
N LYS A 218 7.05 -10.26 -1.63
CA LYS A 218 5.87 -11.10 -1.37
C LYS A 218 5.22 -10.78 -0.05
N LEU A 219 3.90 -10.94 -0.01
CA LEU A 219 3.12 -10.87 1.22
C LEU A 219 1.78 -11.62 1.08
N TRP A 220 1.12 -11.85 2.22
CA TRP A 220 -0.19 -12.50 2.33
C TRP A 220 -1.19 -11.53 2.95
N HIS A 221 -2.37 -11.43 2.39
CA HIS A 221 -3.39 -10.45 2.76
C HIS A 221 -4.67 -11.14 3.29
N HIS A 222 -5.10 -10.75 4.48
CA HIS A 222 -6.36 -11.17 5.11
C HIS A 222 -7.55 -10.44 4.53
N ILE A 223 -7.84 -10.66 3.26
CA ILE A 223 -8.82 -9.90 2.48
C ILE A 223 -10.16 -9.81 3.19
N SER A 224 -10.69 -8.59 3.27
CA SER A 224 -11.99 -8.25 3.87
C SER A 224 -12.07 -8.36 5.39
N ALA A 225 -11.01 -8.71 6.10
CA ALA A 225 -11.03 -8.77 7.56
C ALA A 225 -11.28 -7.37 8.17
N ALA A 226 -10.60 -6.34 7.67
CA ALA A 226 -10.76 -4.96 8.14
C ALA A 226 -12.10 -4.30 7.74
N MET A 227 -12.83 -4.87 6.77
CA MET A 227 -14.06 -4.29 6.22
C MET A 227 -15.34 -5.09 6.55
N GLY A 228 -15.27 -6.06 7.47
CA GLY A 228 -16.43 -6.80 7.93
C GLY A 228 -17.14 -7.69 6.89
N GLY A 229 -16.40 -8.18 5.88
CA GLY A 229 -16.82 -9.30 5.01
C GLY A 229 -18.05 -9.10 4.09
N ASN A 230 -18.96 -8.20 4.38
CA ASN A 230 -20.24 -8.11 3.67
C ASN A 230 -20.23 -7.14 2.47
N PHE A 231 -20.59 -7.66 1.31
CA PHE A 231 -20.96 -6.87 0.13
C PHE A 231 -22.33 -6.21 0.32
N GLY A 232 -22.40 -5.19 1.18
CA GLY A 232 -23.62 -4.44 1.38
C GLY A 232 -23.79 -3.27 0.37
N PRO A 233 -25.04 -2.74 0.21
CA PRO A 233 -25.33 -1.64 -0.72
C PRO A 233 -24.42 -0.42 -0.54
N ARG A 234 -24.07 -0.10 0.70
CA ARG A 234 -23.15 1.03 1.04
C ARG A 234 -21.75 0.84 0.43
N LYS A 235 -21.21 -0.39 0.40
CA LYS A 235 -19.89 -0.70 -0.18
C LYS A 235 -19.90 -0.54 -1.70
N LEU A 236 -20.99 -0.97 -2.35
CA LEU A 236 -21.19 -0.76 -3.79
C LEU A 236 -21.26 0.73 -4.14
N ILE A 237 -22.07 1.52 -3.42
CA ILE A 237 -22.19 2.97 -3.64
C ILE A 237 -20.83 3.66 -3.52
N ARG A 238 -20.02 3.32 -2.52
CA ARG A 238 -18.67 3.87 -2.34
C ARG A 238 -17.75 3.53 -3.52
N LYS A 239 -17.76 2.27 -3.95
CA LYS A 239 -16.97 1.81 -5.10
C LYS A 239 -17.35 2.54 -6.38
N TYR A 240 -18.65 2.67 -6.67
CA TYR A 240 -19.11 3.40 -7.87
C TYR A 240 -18.80 4.90 -7.79
N SER A 241 -18.95 5.53 -6.62
CA SER A 241 -18.58 6.94 -6.42
C SER A 241 -17.11 7.17 -6.66
N ALA A 242 -16.22 6.29 -6.17
CA ALA A 242 -14.79 6.38 -6.39
C ALA A 242 -14.41 6.18 -7.86
N LEU A 243 -14.99 5.19 -8.52
CA LEU A 243 -14.79 4.94 -9.96
C LEU A 243 -15.26 6.13 -10.81
N SER A 244 -16.43 6.72 -10.50
CA SER A 244 -16.94 7.91 -11.20
C SER A 244 -16.02 9.10 -11.02
N ARG A 245 -15.51 9.34 -9.80
CA ARG A 245 -14.54 10.40 -9.54
C ARG A 245 -13.25 10.19 -10.34
N LEU A 246 -12.71 8.97 -10.34
CA LEU A 246 -11.50 8.65 -11.10
C LEU A 246 -11.71 8.86 -12.60
N TRP A 247 -12.85 8.43 -13.12
CA TRP A 247 -13.20 8.60 -14.52
C TRP A 247 -13.32 10.08 -14.93
N ILE A 248 -14.04 10.88 -14.14
CA ILE A 248 -14.15 12.33 -14.36
C ILE A 248 -12.77 12.98 -14.35
N LYS A 249 -11.93 12.66 -13.37
CA LYS A 249 -10.61 13.28 -13.16
C LYS A 249 -9.59 12.93 -14.25
N HIS A 250 -9.60 11.67 -14.73
CA HIS A 250 -8.54 11.16 -15.61
C HIS A 250 -8.97 10.85 -17.04
N TYR A 251 -10.25 10.80 -17.32
CA TYR A 251 -10.75 10.50 -18.67
C TYR A 251 -11.46 11.69 -19.31
N LEU A 252 -12.38 12.36 -18.61
CA LEU A 252 -13.12 13.48 -19.19
C LEU A 252 -12.32 14.78 -19.33
N GLN A 253 -11.26 14.95 -18.56
CA GLN A 253 -10.40 16.17 -18.66
C GLN A 253 -9.47 16.16 -19.90
N PHE A 254 -9.52 15.13 -20.74
CA PHE A 254 -8.75 14.98 -21.97
C PHE A 254 -9.61 14.97 -23.24
N GLY A 255 -10.89 15.29 -23.14
CA GLY A 255 -11.81 15.49 -24.26
C GLY A 255 -12.01 16.94 -24.64
#